data_d88511b4bf888ed195e1b454b7389249
#
_entry.id   d88511b4bf888ed195e1b454b7389249
#
_cell.length_a   1.000
_cell.length_b   1.000
_cell.length_c   1.000
_cell.angle_alpha   90.00
_cell.angle_beta   90.00
_cell.angle_gamma   90.00
#
_symmetry.space_group_name_H-M   'P 1'
#
loop_
_entity.id
_entity.type
_entity.pdbx_description
1 polymer ?
#
loop_
_entity_poly.entity_id
_entity_poly.type
_entity_poly.pdbx_seq_one_letter_code
_entity_poly.pdbx_strand_id
1 'polypeptide(L)'
;MKCFEIERKFGFFKPVQVNLSFTKNVCKMNNELGRKLSALIQGLPVKNVQGTLSREISSVAFDSREVEDGGLFVAVHGFKQDGFKFINDAITRGASAFITEMPIEQLSDLNLNQGEVTAICVEDCRSALAWVGAEFYGRPSDRMDVYGITGTNGKTTVTYILDSIYKIKNKQSGIIGTIHYCY
;
A
#
# COMPACT_ATOMS: atom_id res chain seq x y z
N MET A 1 13.72 28.43 19.85
CA MET A 1 13.42 28.24 18.45
C MET A 1 14.19 27.00 18.01
N LYS A 2 13.54 25.81 18.05
CA LYS A 2 14.20 24.53 17.67
C LYS A 2 14.18 24.44 16.14
N CYS A 3 15.33 24.24 15.54
CA CYS A 3 15.49 24.02 14.11
C CYS A 3 14.60 22.90 13.64
N PHE A 4 13.88 23.14 12.55
CA PHE A 4 13.18 22.10 11.81
C PHE A 4 14.23 21.33 11.03
N GLU A 5 14.47 20.09 11.44
CA GLU A 5 15.29 19.16 10.69
C GLU A 5 14.45 18.64 9.53
N ILE A 6 14.82 19.01 8.32
CA ILE A 6 14.27 18.45 7.09
C ILE A 6 15.15 17.25 6.76
N GLU A 7 14.77 16.08 7.24
CA GLU A 7 15.49 14.86 6.88
C GLU A 7 15.12 14.43 5.46
N ARG A 8 16.08 14.55 4.57
CA ARG A 8 16.12 13.90 3.26
C ARG A 8 16.74 12.54 3.48
N LYS A 9 15.98 11.57 3.98
CA LYS A 9 16.47 10.18 4.03
C LYS A 9 15.37 9.14 4.17
N PHE A 10 15.51 8.17 3.32
CA PHE A 10 14.88 6.87 3.29
C PHE A 10 15.06 6.13 4.62
N GLY A 11 14.02 5.98 5.35
CA GLY A 11 13.98 5.15 6.53
C GLY A 11 12.54 5.05 6.98
N PHE A 12 11.92 3.92 6.73
CA PHE A 12 10.68 3.42 7.30
C PHE A 12 9.69 4.50 7.78
N PHE A 13 8.93 5.06 6.85
CA PHE A 13 7.73 5.80 7.21
C PHE A 13 6.76 4.81 7.85
N LYS A 14 6.38 5.03 9.12
CA LYS A 14 5.16 4.41 9.65
C LYS A 14 4.02 4.79 8.72
N PRO A 15 3.21 3.84 8.24
CA PRO A 15 2.22 4.09 7.23
C PRO A 15 1.23 5.17 7.71
N VAL A 16 1.21 6.28 7.01
CA VAL A 16 0.09 7.22 7.07
C VAL A 16 -1.10 6.46 6.48
N GLN A 17 -2.26 6.53 7.13
CA GLN A 17 -3.49 6.01 6.54
C GLN A 17 -3.74 6.79 5.23
N VAL A 18 -3.39 6.18 4.12
CA VAL A 18 -3.72 6.69 2.80
C VAL A 18 -5.16 6.26 2.50
N ASN A 19 -6.05 7.23 2.34
CA ASN A 19 -7.40 6.94 1.88
C ASN A 19 -7.33 6.57 0.39
N LEU A 20 -7.51 5.28 0.09
CA LEU A 20 -7.31 4.67 -1.24
C LEU A 20 -8.32 5.14 -2.31
N SER A 21 -9.33 5.92 -1.97
CA SER A 21 -10.18 6.54 -2.99
C SER A 21 -9.40 7.44 -3.97
N PHE A 22 -8.20 7.87 -3.55
CA PHE A 22 -7.25 8.63 -4.34
C PHE A 22 -6.62 7.82 -5.49
N THR A 23 -6.47 6.51 -5.31
CA THR A 23 -5.78 5.65 -6.28
C THR A 23 -6.59 5.39 -7.54
N LYS A 24 -7.94 5.45 -7.46
CA LYS A 24 -8.82 5.16 -8.62
C LYS A 24 -8.62 6.10 -9.81
N ASN A 25 -8.27 7.36 -9.59
CA ASN A 25 -8.09 8.32 -10.68
C ASN A 25 -6.67 8.36 -11.24
N VAL A 26 -5.66 8.11 -10.42
CA VAL A 26 -4.26 8.00 -10.87
C VAL A 26 -3.98 6.64 -11.51
N CYS A 27 -4.66 5.58 -11.06
CA CYS A 27 -4.54 4.23 -11.60
C CYS A 27 -5.08 4.07 -13.01
N LYS A 28 -6.12 4.83 -13.41
CA LYS A 28 -6.69 4.70 -14.77
C LYS A 28 -5.70 5.07 -15.89
N MET A 29 -4.63 5.79 -15.60
CA MET A 29 -3.63 6.17 -16.61
C MET A 29 -2.53 5.12 -16.86
N ASN A 30 -2.36 4.10 -15.99
CA ASN A 30 -1.30 3.09 -16.11
C ASN A 30 -1.80 1.64 -16.01
N ASN A 31 -3.11 1.39 -16.08
CA ASN A 31 -3.74 0.11 -15.71
C ASN A 31 -3.89 -0.89 -16.87
N GLU A 32 -3.09 -0.78 -17.93
CA GLU A 32 -3.11 -1.78 -19.01
C GLU A 32 -2.09 -2.93 -18.82
N LEU A 33 -1.29 -2.92 -17.76
CA LEU A 33 -0.34 -4.00 -17.47
C LEU A 33 -0.56 -4.54 -16.05
N GLY A 34 -1.26 -5.65 -15.95
CA GLY A 34 -1.22 -6.52 -14.77
C GLY A 34 0.24 -6.79 -14.39
N ARG A 35 0.58 -6.68 -13.09
CA ARG A 35 1.95 -6.93 -12.65
C ARG A 35 2.04 -8.33 -12.07
N LYS A 36 3.06 -9.09 -12.48
CA LYS A 36 3.30 -10.43 -11.92
C LYS A 36 3.51 -10.36 -10.41
N LEU A 37 2.83 -11.20 -9.67
CA LEU A 37 2.94 -11.30 -8.22
C LEU A 37 4.40 -11.48 -7.77
N SER A 38 5.18 -12.27 -8.51
CA SER A 38 6.61 -12.46 -8.24
C SER A 38 7.41 -11.15 -8.26
N ALA A 39 7.07 -10.22 -9.15
CA ALA A 39 7.74 -8.92 -9.21
C ALA A 39 7.33 -8.01 -8.05
N LEU A 40 6.05 -8.05 -7.65
CA LEU A 40 5.53 -7.22 -6.56
C LEU A 40 6.15 -7.58 -5.19
N ILE A 41 6.46 -8.85 -4.97
CA ILE A 41 7.04 -9.33 -3.71
C ILE A 41 8.56 -9.44 -3.75
N GLN A 42 9.20 -9.11 -4.87
CA GLN A 42 10.65 -9.16 -5.00
C GLN A 42 11.31 -8.20 -4.00
N GLY A 43 12.13 -8.74 -3.08
CA GLY A 43 12.77 -7.98 -2.01
C GLY A 43 11.93 -7.83 -0.74
N LEU A 44 10.68 -8.29 -0.72
CA LEU A 44 9.89 -8.39 0.50
C LEU A 44 10.39 -9.60 1.34
N PRO A 45 10.58 -9.46 2.67
CA PRO A 45 10.92 -10.59 3.53
C PRO A 45 9.71 -11.53 3.70
N VAL A 46 9.59 -12.48 2.78
CA VAL A 46 8.52 -13.49 2.77
C VAL A 46 8.96 -14.69 3.62
N LYS A 47 8.09 -15.16 4.53
CA LYS A 47 8.33 -16.34 5.37
C LYS A 47 7.94 -17.63 4.65
N ASN A 48 6.80 -17.65 4.01
CA ASN A 48 6.27 -18.82 3.32
C ASN A 48 5.30 -18.42 2.20
N VAL A 49 5.16 -19.27 1.18
CA VAL A 49 4.25 -19.09 0.04
C VAL A 49 3.54 -20.42 -0.25
N GLN A 50 2.23 -20.36 -0.42
CA GLN A 50 1.42 -21.45 -0.94
C GLN A 50 0.68 -21.00 -2.19
N GLY A 51 0.92 -21.66 -3.31
CA GLY A 51 0.33 -21.33 -4.61
C GLY A 51 1.37 -20.86 -5.62
N THR A 52 0.93 -20.16 -6.68
CA THR A 52 1.80 -19.77 -7.80
C THR A 52 2.10 -18.26 -7.79
N LEU A 53 3.37 -17.91 -8.00
CA LEU A 53 3.82 -16.51 -8.12
C LEU A 53 3.76 -15.95 -9.54
N SER A 54 3.36 -16.74 -10.53
CA SER A 54 3.26 -16.31 -11.94
C SER A 54 1.98 -15.53 -12.25
N ARG A 55 1.10 -15.33 -11.26
CA ARG A 55 -0.18 -14.63 -11.42
C ARG A 55 0.04 -13.17 -11.75
N GLU A 56 -0.84 -12.64 -12.60
CA GLU A 56 -0.95 -11.20 -12.82
C GLU A 56 -1.93 -10.60 -11.80
N ILE A 57 -1.54 -9.49 -11.21
CA ILE A 57 -2.31 -8.77 -10.20
C ILE A 57 -2.91 -7.52 -10.83
N SER A 58 -4.24 -7.42 -10.78
CA SER A 58 -5.00 -6.30 -11.33
C SER A 58 -5.10 -5.09 -10.40
N SER A 59 -5.12 -5.34 -9.08
CA SER A 59 -5.26 -4.31 -8.05
C SER A 59 -4.61 -4.72 -6.74
N VAL A 60 -4.32 -3.76 -5.86
CA VAL A 60 -3.87 -4.02 -4.48
C VAL A 60 -4.86 -3.37 -3.52
N ALA A 61 -5.42 -4.17 -2.62
CA ALA A 61 -6.40 -3.73 -1.64
C ALA A 61 -6.04 -4.19 -0.23
N PHE A 62 -6.40 -3.41 0.79
CA PHE A 62 -6.36 -3.79 2.21
C PHE A 62 -7.76 -3.76 2.84
N ASP A 63 -8.77 -3.30 2.13
CA ASP A 63 -10.18 -3.44 2.47
C ASP A 63 -10.79 -4.48 1.54
N SER A 64 -11.36 -5.56 2.10
CA SER A 64 -11.93 -6.65 1.30
C SER A 64 -13.03 -6.18 0.35
N ARG A 65 -13.73 -5.09 0.69
CA ARG A 65 -14.80 -4.50 -0.11
C ARG A 65 -14.31 -3.81 -1.39
N GLU A 66 -13.01 -3.46 -1.42
CA GLU A 66 -12.36 -2.79 -2.56
C GLU A 66 -11.56 -3.78 -3.44
N VAL A 67 -11.62 -5.07 -3.12
CA VAL A 67 -10.98 -6.11 -3.94
C VAL A 67 -11.69 -6.20 -5.28
N GLU A 68 -10.90 -6.16 -6.35
CA GLU A 68 -11.33 -6.40 -7.73
C GLU A 68 -10.88 -7.80 -8.18
N ASP A 69 -11.50 -8.33 -9.22
CA ASP A 69 -11.13 -9.64 -9.80
C ASP A 69 -9.66 -9.67 -10.21
N GLY A 70 -8.94 -10.71 -9.81
CA GLY A 70 -7.49 -10.81 -9.98
C GLY A 70 -6.66 -9.98 -9.00
N GLY A 71 -7.28 -9.34 -8.00
CA GLY A 71 -6.61 -8.46 -7.03
C GLY A 71 -5.72 -9.18 -6.02
N LEU A 72 -4.80 -8.43 -5.41
CA LEU A 72 -4.00 -8.82 -4.25
C LEU A 72 -4.58 -8.16 -2.99
N PHE A 73 -5.04 -8.98 -2.05
CA PHE A 73 -5.53 -8.52 -0.75
C PHE A 73 -4.42 -8.56 0.29
N VAL A 74 -4.23 -7.50 1.08
CA VAL A 74 -3.28 -7.47 2.21
C VAL A 74 -4.06 -7.43 3.52
N ALA A 75 -4.01 -8.52 4.27
CA ALA A 75 -4.74 -8.70 5.53
C ALA A 75 -4.02 -7.99 6.68
N VAL A 76 -4.13 -6.65 6.72
CA VAL A 76 -3.47 -5.83 7.74
C VAL A 76 -4.19 -5.97 9.08
N HIS A 77 -3.43 -6.24 10.15
CA HIS A 77 -3.96 -6.20 11.51
C HIS A 77 -4.27 -4.75 11.92
N GLY A 78 -5.54 -4.42 12.07
CA GLY A 78 -6.03 -3.10 12.46
C GLY A 78 -6.23 -2.96 13.96
N PHE A 79 -6.33 -1.71 14.47
CA PHE A 79 -6.61 -1.44 15.89
C PHE A 79 -7.98 -1.94 16.35
N LYS A 80 -8.99 -1.99 15.47
CA LYS A 80 -10.37 -2.38 15.80
C LYS A 80 -10.77 -3.72 15.20
N GLN A 81 -10.18 -4.11 14.10
CA GLN A 81 -10.53 -5.33 13.36
C GLN A 81 -9.27 -6.00 12.82
N ASP A 82 -9.27 -7.31 12.84
CA ASP A 82 -8.21 -8.13 12.28
C ASP A 82 -8.50 -8.40 10.81
N GLY A 83 -7.61 -7.95 9.92
CA GLY A 83 -7.74 -8.13 8.48
C GLY A 83 -7.82 -9.61 8.05
N PHE A 84 -7.29 -10.52 8.87
CA PHE A 84 -7.37 -11.95 8.63
C PHE A 84 -8.82 -12.44 8.46
N LYS A 85 -9.77 -11.93 9.24
CA LYS A 85 -11.19 -12.31 9.17
C LYS A 85 -11.84 -12.01 7.82
N PHE A 86 -11.24 -11.13 7.03
CA PHE A 86 -11.77 -10.70 5.74
C PHE A 86 -11.12 -11.41 4.55
N ILE A 87 -10.20 -12.36 4.76
CA ILE A 87 -9.55 -13.09 3.67
C ILE A 87 -10.57 -13.86 2.84
N ASN A 88 -11.51 -14.57 3.48
CA ASN A 88 -12.56 -15.31 2.76
C ASN A 88 -13.48 -14.38 1.94
N ASP A 89 -13.82 -13.18 2.49
CA ASP A 89 -14.59 -12.17 1.73
C ASP A 89 -13.79 -11.65 0.53
N ALA A 90 -12.51 -11.39 0.70
CA ALA A 90 -11.62 -10.98 -0.38
C ALA A 90 -11.51 -12.04 -1.48
N ILE A 91 -11.35 -13.32 -1.12
CA ILE A 91 -11.32 -14.44 -2.07
C ILE A 91 -12.64 -14.55 -2.83
N THR A 92 -13.77 -14.46 -2.13
CA THR A 92 -15.12 -14.50 -2.73
C THR A 92 -15.34 -13.36 -3.72
N ARG A 93 -14.68 -12.21 -3.51
CA ARG A 93 -14.72 -11.05 -4.41
C ARG A 93 -13.73 -11.10 -5.57
N GLY A 94 -12.94 -12.18 -5.67
CA GLY A 94 -12.03 -12.40 -6.79
C GLY A 94 -10.56 -12.11 -6.49
N ALA A 95 -10.14 -12.02 -5.21
CA ALA A 95 -8.71 -11.96 -4.90
C ALA A 95 -7.99 -13.19 -5.43
N SER A 96 -7.00 -13.00 -6.29
CA SER A 96 -6.15 -14.09 -6.80
C SER A 96 -4.98 -14.41 -5.87
N ALA A 97 -4.64 -13.47 -4.97
CA ALA A 97 -3.61 -13.66 -3.95
C ALA A 97 -3.93 -12.84 -2.68
N PHE A 98 -3.38 -13.26 -1.55
CA PHE A 98 -3.41 -12.46 -0.33
C PHE A 98 -2.10 -12.57 0.45
N ILE A 99 -1.82 -11.51 1.25
CA ILE A 99 -0.69 -11.42 2.17
C ILE A 99 -1.23 -11.43 3.59
N THR A 100 -0.61 -12.22 4.48
CA THR A 100 -1.02 -12.37 5.88
C THR A 100 0.20 -12.52 6.81
N GLU A 101 0.04 -12.17 8.09
CA GLU A 101 1.01 -12.47 9.15
C GLU A 101 0.81 -13.88 9.73
N MET A 102 -0.34 -14.49 9.47
CA MET A 102 -0.68 -15.82 9.98
C MET A 102 0.11 -16.90 9.23
N PRO A 103 0.67 -17.87 9.97
CA PRO A 103 1.33 -19.03 9.35
C PRO A 103 0.39 -19.78 8.42
N ILE A 104 0.91 -20.22 7.27
CA ILE A 104 0.10 -20.90 6.23
C ILE A 104 -0.55 -22.19 6.75
N GLU A 105 0.09 -22.85 7.71
CA GLU A 105 -0.40 -24.07 8.34
C GLU A 105 -1.70 -23.85 9.14
N GLN A 106 -1.98 -22.63 9.53
CA GLN A 106 -3.20 -22.23 10.25
C GLN A 106 -4.32 -21.75 9.33
N LEU A 107 -4.11 -21.80 8.00
CA LEU A 107 -5.07 -21.36 6.99
C LEU A 107 -5.98 -22.49 6.50
N SER A 108 -5.98 -23.66 7.17
CA SER A 108 -6.78 -24.84 6.79
C SER A 108 -8.28 -24.58 6.65
N ASP A 109 -8.80 -23.60 7.43
CA ASP A 109 -10.21 -23.23 7.43
C ASP A 109 -10.59 -22.26 6.30
N LEU A 110 -9.58 -21.73 5.57
CA LEU A 110 -9.83 -20.91 4.39
C LEU A 110 -10.10 -21.80 3.19
N ASN A 111 -11.17 -21.52 2.45
CA ASN A 111 -11.46 -22.18 1.17
C ASN A 111 -10.41 -21.77 0.11
N LEU A 112 -9.17 -22.17 0.33
CA LEU A 112 -8.12 -22.08 -0.67
C LEU A 112 -8.40 -23.17 -1.69
N ASN A 113 -9.33 -22.90 -2.64
CA ASN A 113 -9.57 -23.79 -3.76
C ASN A 113 -8.23 -24.16 -4.36
N GLN A 114 -7.91 -25.46 -4.38
CA GLN A 114 -6.59 -26.03 -4.64
C GLN A 114 -5.88 -25.33 -5.82
N GLY A 115 -5.02 -24.35 -5.50
CA GLY A 115 -4.20 -23.66 -6.48
C GLY A 115 -4.81 -22.41 -7.15
N GLU A 116 -6.05 -22.04 -6.88
CA GLU A 116 -6.69 -20.85 -7.46
C GLU A 116 -6.32 -19.54 -6.76
N VAL A 117 -5.87 -19.60 -5.50
CA VAL A 117 -5.46 -18.44 -4.73
C VAL A 117 -4.06 -18.64 -4.18
N THR A 118 -3.23 -17.61 -4.21
CA THR A 118 -1.88 -17.65 -3.63
C THR A 118 -1.86 -16.99 -2.26
N ALA A 119 -1.43 -17.71 -1.24
CA ALA A 119 -1.20 -17.22 0.10
C ALA A 119 0.27 -16.87 0.32
N ILE A 120 0.56 -15.70 0.88
CA ILE A 120 1.91 -15.22 1.17
C ILE A 120 1.98 -14.84 2.65
N CYS A 121 2.83 -15.52 3.41
CA CYS A 121 3.07 -15.21 4.81
C CYS A 121 4.28 -14.27 4.95
N VAL A 122 4.08 -13.18 5.68
CA VAL A 122 5.09 -12.15 5.96
C VAL A 122 5.22 -11.90 7.46
N GLU A 123 6.18 -11.11 7.88
CA GLU A 123 6.35 -10.71 9.28
C GLU A 123 5.44 -9.54 9.66
N ASP A 124 5.27 -8.57 8.77
CA ASP A 124 4.49 -7.34 8.97
C ASP A 124 3.72 -7.00 7.70
N CYS A 125 2.39 -7.16 7.74
CA CYS A 125 1.50 -6.83 6.64
C CYS A 125 1.46 -5.33 6.33
N ARG A 126 1.75 -4.43 7.28
CA ARG A 126 1.78 -2.99 7.01
C ARG A 126 2.98 -2.62 6.14
N SER A 127 4.15 -3.15 6.48
CA SER A 127 5.34 -3.00 5.66
C SER A 127 5.17 -3.66 4.29
N ALA A 128 4.54 -4.84 4.24
CA ALA A 128 4.24 -5.53 2.99
C ALA A 128 3.28 -4.70 2.12
N LEU A 129 2.22 -4.11 2.68
CA LEU A 129 1.30 -3.24 1.95
C LEU A 129 2.02 -2.03 1.34
N ALA A 130 2.89 -1.38 2.11
CA ALA A 130 3.67 -0.25 1.62
C ALA A 130 4.60 -0.66 0.48
N TRP A 131 5.26 -1.82 0.60
CA TRP A 131 6.14 -2.37 -0.42
C TRP A 131 5.40 -2.71 -1.71
N VAL A 132 4.39 -3.59 -1.63
CA VAL A 132 3.65 -4.03 -2.83
C VAL A 132 2.90 -2.87 -3.48
N GLY A 133 2.41 -1.90 -2.69
CA GLY A 133 1.82 -0.68 -3.22
C GLY A 133 2.83 0.16 -3.99
N ALA A 134 4.04 0.38 -3.45
CA ALA A 134 5.10 1.08 -4.15
C ALA A 134 5.46 0.39 -5.47
N GLU A 135 5.66 -0.93 -5.46
CA GLU A 135 5.98 -1.71 -6.66
C GLU A 135 4.84 -1.69 -7.68
N PHE A 136 3.60 -1.88 -7.23
CA PHE A 136 2.42 -1.91 -8.09
C PHE A 136 2.25 -0.58 -8.84
N TYR A 137 2.44 0.55 -8.18
CA TYR A 137 2.33 1.89 -8.77
C TYR A 137 3.64 2.38 -9.41
N GLY A 138 4.68 1.57 -9.51
CA GLY A 138 5.94 1.89 -10.18
C GLY A 138 6.81 2.88 -9.42
N ARG A 139 6.82 2.79 -8.08
CA ARG A 139 7.66 3.58 -7.18
C ARG A 139 7.61 5.07 -7.47
N PRO A 140 6.43 5.71 -7.35
CA PRO A 140 6.28 7.12 -7.69
C PRO A 140 7.22 8.03 -6.89
N SER A 141 7.51 7.68 -5.63
CA SER A 141 8.43 8.43 -4.76
C SER A 141 9.86 8.51 -5.28
N ASP A 142 10.28 7.59 -6.15
CA ASP A 142 11.65 7.62 -6.73
C ASP A 142 11.80 8.71 -7.81
N ARG A 143 10.66 9.27 -8.27
CA ARG A 143 10.61 10.28 -9.34
C ARG A 143 10.17 11.66 -8.87
N MET A 144 10.00 11.84 -7.57
CA MET A 144 9.59 13.12 -6.99
C MET A 144 10.37 13.42 -5.72
N ASP A 145 10.47 14.70 -5.36
CA ASP A 145 10.98 15.10 -4.05
C ASP A 145 9.89 14.91 -3.00
N VAL A 146 10.14 14.08 -1.97
CA VAL A 146 9.22 13.83 -0.88
C VAL A 146 9.72 14.52 0.39
N TYR A 147 8.89 15.39 0.98
CA TYR A 147 9.20 16.12 2.20
C TYR A 147 8.28 15.70 3.34
N GLY A 148 8.85 15.17 4.42
CA GLY A 148 8.13 14.84 5.64
C GLY A 148 8.22 15.97 6.66
N ILE A 149 7.08 16.48 7.15
CA ILE A 149 7.00 17.53 8.15
C ILE A 149 6.45 16.94 9.44
N THR A 150 7.26 16.98 10.51
CA THR A 150 6.87 16.50 11.84
C THR A 150 6.97 17.62 12.87
N GLY A 151 6.32 17.44 14.01
CA GLY A 151 6.33 18.41 15.12
C GLY A 151 5.00 18.37 15.89
N THR A 152 4.97 19.01 17.04
CA THR A 152 3.74 19.09 17.87
C THR A 152 2.74 20.07 17.25
N ASN A 153 3.19 21.22 16.75
CA ASN A 153 2.36 22.26 16.15
C ASN A 153 2.93 22.74 14.81
N GLY A 154 2.10 23.37 13.98
CA GLY A 154 2.51 24.05 12.76
C GLY A 154 2.77 23.16 11.54
N LYS A 155 2.64 21.82 11.65
CA LYS A 155 2.85 20.88 10.55
C LYS A 155 2.06 21.27 9.29
N THR A 156 0.76 21.41 9.45
CA THR A 156 -0.16 21.80 8.37
C THR A 156 0.19 23.15 7.78
N THR A 157 0.48 24.16 8.62
CA THR A 157 0.85 25.50 8.17
C THR A 157 2.11 25.48 7.30
N VAL A 158 3.15 24.76 7.74
CA VAL A 158 4.41 24.64 6.98
C VAL A 158 4.18 23.93 5.65
N THR A 159 3.32 22.90 5.63
CA THR A 159 2.96 22.17 4.40
C THR A 159 2.32 23.09 3.37
N TYR A 160 1.36 23.93 3.77
CA TYR A 160 0.72 24.91 2.87
C TYR A 160 1.66 26.03 2.42
N ILE A 161 2.58 26.48 3.28
CA ILE A 161 3.61 27.46 2.89
C ILE A 161 4.51 26.88 1.81
N LEU A 162 4.97 25.63 1.97
CA LEU A 162 5.78 24.94 0.97
C LEU A 162 5.02 24.80 -0.36
N ASP A 163 3.78 24.36 -0.32
CA ASP A 163 2.91 24.27 -1.51
C ASP A 163 2.82 25.61 -2.25
N SER A 164 2.60 26.70 -1.50
CA SER A 164 2.54 28.05 -2.07
C SER A 164 3.85 28.46 -2.75
N ILE A 165 5.00 28.12 -2.16
CA ILE A 165 6.33 28.38 -2.75
C ILE A 165 6.52 27.60 -4.05
N TYR A 166 6.10 26.32 -4.09
CA TYR A 166 6.17 25.51 -5.30
C TYR A 166 5.28 26.04 -6.40
N LYS A 167 4.04 26.46 -6.09
CA LYS A 167 3.11 27.09 -7.04
C LYS A 167 3.68 28.40 -7.62
N ILE A 168 4.29 29.25 -6.81
CA ILE A 168 4.94 30.48 -7.29
C ILE A 168 6.08 30.16 -8.28
N LYS A 169 6.75 29.01 -8.08
CA LYS A 169 7.82 28.54 -8.99
C LYS A 169 7.29 27.75 -10.19
N ASN A 170 5.98 27.71 -10.43
CA ASN A 170 5.32 26.91 -11.45
C ASN A 170 5.70 25.41 -11.38
N LYS A 171 5.90 24.88 -10.17
CA LYS A 171 6.11 23.45 -9.92
C LYS A 171 4.86 22.84 -9.33
N GLN A 172 4.52 21.64 -9.79
CA GLN A 172 3.43 20.88 -9.20
C GLN A 172 3.85 20.33 -7.84
N SER A 173 2.92 20.35 -6.89
CA SER A 173 3.09 19.79 -5.55
C SER A 173 1.81 19.09 -5.12
N GLY A 174 1.96 18.04 -4.31
CA GLY A 174 0.86 17.35 -3.67
C GLY A 174 1.02 17.39 -2.15
N ILE A 175 -0.07 17.51 -1.43
CA ILE A 175 -0.11 17.50 0.03
C ILE A 175 -0.88 16.26 0.51
N ILE A 176 -0.28 15.51 1.42
CA ILE A 176 -0.95 14.45 2.17
C ILE A 176 -0.96 14.86 3.64
N GLY A 177 -2.13 15.16 4.19
CA GLY A 177 -2.28 15.66 5.55
C GLY A 177 -3.59 15.26 6.21
N THR A 178 -3.82 15.72 7.44
CA THR A 178 -5.01 15.38 8.23
C THR A 178 -6.28 16.11 7.79
N ILE A 179 -6.17 17.25 7.10
CA ILE A 179 -7.33 18.07 6.72
C ILE A 179 -7.89 17.64 5.38
N HIS A 180 -7.05 17.52 4.38
CA HIS A 180 -7.42 17.00 3.05
C HIS A 180 -6.17 16.64 2.25
N TYR A 181 -6.41 15.99 1.12
CA TYR A 181 -5.39 15.66 0.12
C TYR A 181 -5.56 16.60 -1.06
N CYS A 182 -4.47 17.29 -1.46
CA CYS A 182 -4.43 18.16 -2.64
C CYS A 182 -3.33 17.70 -3.59
N TYR A 183 -3.57 17.81 -4.89
CA TYR A 183 -2.59 17.56 -5.97
C TYR A 183 -2.97 18.35 -7.23
#